data_8c83a0e6be031d23edcd40dcb65c18f9
#
_entry.id   8c83a0e6be031d23edcd40dcb65c18f9
#
_cell.length_a   1.000
_cell.length_b   1.000
_cell.length_c   1.000
_cell.angle_alpha   90.00
_cell.angle_beta   90.00
_cell.angle_gamma   90.00
#
_symmetry.space_group_name_H-M   'P 1'
#
loop_
_entity.id
_entity.type
_entity.pdbx_description
1 polymer ?
#
loop_
_entity_poly.entity_id
_entity_poly.type
_entity_poly.pdbx_seq_one_letter_code
_entity_poly.pdbx_strand_id
1 'polypeptide(L)'
;MKPLASVILPVLNEEKNLGECLSAVFSQETDFRFEVIVVDSGSTDRSREIAREFAKSHPLILLELSREEFGHGRTRQLASLQAEGEYLVYLVADAVPADKHWLSRLLDSARKDERVAGVYSRQIHRQDADLISRIRLKKRKVSSLACSENELKNPFDYWIMSPLERILFCDFDDVSSLRKRSVLEKIPIRDCVWAEDLVWSKECLLNGYKIVYEPSSVVYHSHRSRAFYFFQRGWLDQKSAEEFFGQHYYPSAGDALRGFLFSARELIREILTEDAKWTEKCSALFKAPVVCSLEVAGRYFAGLKLEKEASFNLWERFSRAKILPESGRVRAAKTSFTIGDKWQRVILAHPFVIINYMVNLPERSELKLGIGIKPEAFNNRSEPIDFMVAVNGEPILRERLEMAPENLKGWKEFVLDLSLWSGRSVKISLVTASEDLRYAWAGWAEPRIIFKSAKDFFNWRNFVIRSIETLMGMRGFRHP
;
A
#
# COMPACT_ATOMS: atom_id res chain seq x y z
N MET A 1 -7.71 -5.84 40.17
CA MET A 1 -6.57 -5.12 39.55
C MET A 1 -6.74 -5.22 38.04
N LYS A 2 -6.67 -4.12 37.32
CA LYS A 2 -6.76 -4.09 35.86
C LYS A 2 -5.61 -4.89 35.22
N PRO A 3 -5.86 -5.57 34.07
CA PRO A 3 -4.78 -6.18 33.30
C PRO A 3 -3.86 -5.09 32.73
N LEU A 4 -2.59 -5.40 32.59
CA LEU A 4 -1.63 -4.49 31.95
C LEU A 4 -1.69 -4.63 30.43
N ALA A 5 -1.93 -5.84 29.94
CA ALA A 5 -2.05 -6.14 28.52
C ALA A 5 -3.38 -6.83 28.19
N SER A 6 -3.91 -6.56 27.00
CA SER A 6 -5.04 -7.28 26.42
C SER A 6 -4.58 -7.94 25.13
N VAL A 7 -4.62 -9.27 25.08
CA VAL A 7 -4.31 -10.04 23.87
C VAL A 7 -5.59 -10.20 23.04
N ILE A 8 -5.61 -9.65 21.86
CA ILE A 8 -6.78 -9.59 20.96
C ILE A 8 -6.56 -10.56 19.79
N LEU A 9 -7.44 -11.55 19.64
CA LEU A 9 -7.41 -12.56 18.59
C LEU A 9 -8.64 -12.43 17.68
N PRO A 10 -8.53 -11.81 16.50
CA PRO A 10 -9.54 -11.92 15.45
C PRO A 10 -9.61 -13.36 14.93
N VAL A 11 -10.81 -13.92 14.85
CA VAL A 11 -11.06 -15.32 14.49
C VAL A 11 -12.13 -15.43 13.41
N LEU A 12 -11.86 -16.29 12.40
CA LEU A 12 -12.85 -16.67 11.40
C LEU A 12 -12.52 -18.07 10.84
N ASN A 13 -13.27 -19.09 11.27
CA ASN A 13 -13.11 -20.48 10.85
C ASN A 13 -11.68 -21.02 11.11
N GLU A 14 -11.23 -20.94 12.37
CA GLU A 14 -9.90 -21.32 12.83
C GLU A 14 -9.91 -22.51 13.81
N GLU A 15 -10.90 -23.42 13.70
CA GLU A 15 -11.03 -24.57 14.59
C GLU A 15 -9.76 -25.42 14.69
N LYS A 16 -8.91 -25.41 13.65
CA LYS A 16 -7.68 -26.20 13.61
C LYS A 16 -6.53 -25.59 14.40
N ASN A 17 -6.48 -24.26 14.48
CA ASN A 17 -5.34 -23.53 15.02
C ASN A 17 -5.65 -22.87 16.37
N LEU A 18 -6.90 -22.44 16.58
CA LEU A 18 -7.29 -21.62 17.72
C LEU A 18 -6.95 -22.26 19.08
N GLY A 19 -7.15 -23.58 19.22
CA GLY A 19 -6.85 -24.29 20.48
C GLY A 19 -5.36 -24.27 20.83
N GLU A 20 -4.48 -24.50 19.83
CA GLU A 20 -3.04 -24.43 19.99
C GLU A 20 -2.59 -23.00 20.32
N CYS A 21 -3.12 -22.02 19.59
CA CYS A 21 -2.84 -20.60 19.82
C CYS A 21 -3.21 -20.16 21.24
N LEU A 22 -4.44 -20.42 21.68
CA LEU A 22 -4.92 -20.06 23.04
C LEU A 22 -4.10 -20.77 24.13
N SER A 23 -3.77 -22.05 23.96
CA SER A 23 -2.90 -22.77 24.90
C SER A 23 -1.54 -22.11 25.04
N ALA A 24 -0.92 -21.70 23.93
CA ALA A 24 0.36 -21.00 23.94
C ALA A 24 0.27 -19.59 24.56
N VAL A 25 -0.83 -18.86 24.33
CA VAL A 25 -1.08 -17.55 24.94
C VAL A 25 -1.25 -17.69 26.45
N PHE A 26 -2.06 -18.64 26.95
CA PHE A 26 -2.27 -18.81 28.38
C PHE A 26 -1.09 -19.46 29.12
N SER A 27 -0.13 -20.03 28.38
CA SER A 27 1.13 -20.54 28.95
C SER A 27 2.20 -19.48 29.15
N GLN A 28 1.93 -18.22 28.80
CA GLN A 28 2.92 -17.14 28.92
C GLN A 28 3.30 -16.87 30.38
N GLU A 29 4.59 -16.76 30.64
CA GLU A 29 5.15 -16.40 31.95
C GLU A 29 5.38 -14.89 31.99
N THR A 30 4.59 -14.17 32.81
CA THR A 30 4.62 -12.72 32.94
C THR A 30 4.59 -12.30 34.40
N ASP A 31 5.23 -11.19 34.74
CA ASP A 31 5.16 -10.52 36.05
C ASP A 31 3.95 -9.59 36.17
N PHE A 32 3.09 -9.57 35.15
CA PHE A 32 1.89 -8.75 35.06
C PHE A 32 0.67 -9.60 34.69
N ARG A 33 -0.52 -9.06 34.93
CA ARG A 33 -1.78 -9.68 34.50
C ARG A 33 -2.13 -9.27 33.09
N PHE A 34 -2.66 -10.18 32.33
CA PHE A 34 -3.26 -9.93 31.01
C PHE A 34 -4.61 -10.61 30.88
N GLU A 35 -5.43 -10.13 29.98
CA GLU A 35 -6.69 -10.71 29.53
C GLU A 35 -6.59 -11.12 28.07
N VAL A 36 -7.49 -11.98 27.63
CA VAL A 36 -7.61 -12.43 26.24
C VAL A 36 -8.98 -12.09 25.70
N ILE A 37 -9.03 -11.46 24.53
CA ILE A 37 -10.28 -11.13 23.83
C ILE A 37 -10.28 -11.85 22.48
N VAL A 38 -11.12 -12.85 22.34
CA VAL A 38 -11.38 -13.50 21.05
C VAL A 38 -12.53 -12.78 20.35
N VAL A 39 -12.32 -12.36 19.12
CA VAL A 39 -13.34 -11.69 18.30
C VAL A 39 -13.71 -12.60 17.14
N ASP A 40 -14.80 -13.32 17.29
CA ASP A 40 -15.35 -14.19 16.24
C ASP A 40 -16.14 -13.36 15.23
N SER A 41 -15.78 -13.45 13.95
CA SER A 41 -16.39 -12.69 12.84
C SER A 41 -17.39 -13.55 12.04
N GLY A 42 -18.21 -14.33 12.72
CA GLY A 42 -19.23 -15.17 12.10
C GLY A 42 -18.70 -16.53 11.65
N SER A 43 -17.89 -17.21 12.47
CA SER A 43 -17.42 -18.57 12.19
C SER A 43 -18.57 -19.57 12.10
N THR A 44 -18.42 -20.52 11.19
CA THR A 44 -19.38 -21.61 10.93
C THR A 44 -18.84 -22.97 11.35
N ASP A 45 -17.59 -23.03 11.81
CA ASP A 45 -16.91 -24.19 12.36
C ASP A 45 -16.94 -24.19 13.91
N ARG A 46 -16.10 -25.00 14.55
CA ARG A 46 -16.06 -25.13 16.02
C ARG A 46 -15.24 -24.02 16.72
N SER A 47 -14.81 -22.97 16.02
CA SER A 47 -13.99 -21.89 16.62
C SER A 47 -14.65 -21.28 17.86
N ARG A 48 -15.97 -20.97 17.81
CA ARG A 48 -16.69 -20.39 18.94
C ARG A 48 -16.81 -21.35 20.13
N GLU A 49 -16.99 -22.65 19.86
CA GLU A 49 -17.03 -23.66 20.91
C GLU A 49 -15.70 -23.76 21.64
N ILE A 50 -14.58 -23.77 20.90
CA ILE A 50 -13.21 -23.77 21.44
C ILE A 50 -13.00 -22.54 22.34
N ALA A 51 -13.33 -21.34 21.87
CA ALA A 51 -13.19 -20.11 22.65
C ALA A 51 -14.02 -20.17 23.96
N ARG A 52 -15.29 -20.64 23.90
CA ARG A 52 -16.15 -20.77 25.07
C ARG A 52 -15.61 -21.80 26.08
N GLU A 53 -14.96 -22.87 25.61
CA GLU A 53 -14.34 -23.87 26.47
C GLU A 53 -13.15 -23.26 27.24
N PHE A 54 -12.29 -22.51 26.58
CA PHE A 54 -11.21 -21.80 27.25
C PHE A 54 -11.70 -20.75 28.24
N ALA A 55 -12.79 -20.05 27.95
CA ALA A 55 -13.39 -19.05 28.84
C ALA A 55 -13.87 -19.62 30.18
N LYS A 56 -14.10 -20.96 30.31
CA LYS A 56 -14.48 -21.58 31.58
C LYS A 56 -13.35 -21.60 32.61
N SER A 57 -12.11 -21.60 32.18
CA SER A 57 -10.94 -21.78 33.05
C SER A 57 -9.91 -20.65 32.97
N HIS A 58 -10.08 -19.71 32.03
CA HIS A 58 -9.14 -18.62 31.79
C HIS A 58 -9.86 -17.26 31.62
N PRO A 59 -9.21 -16.14 31.90
CA PRO A 59 -9.77 -14.80 31.71
C PRO A 59 -9.88 -14.45 30.22
N LEU A 60 -10.87 -15.07 29.55
CA LEU A 60 -11.13 -14.87 28.12
C LEU A 60 -12.53 -14.27 27.93
N ILE A 61 -12.59 -13.22 27.11
CA ILE A 61 -13.82 -12.57 26.65
C ILE A 61 -14.05 -12.99 25.20
N LEU A 62 -15.23 -13.53 24.87
CA LEU A 62 -15.64 -13.81 23.50
C LEU A 62 -16.57 -12.70 23.00
N LEU A 63 -16.15 -11.99 21.96
CA LEU A 63 -16.97 -11.04 21.24
C LEU A 63 -17.42 -11.70 19.93
N GLU A 64 -18.71 -11.65 19.65
CA GLU A 64 -19.27 -12.21 18.41
C GLU A 64 -19.77 -11.07 17.51
N LEU A 65 -19.23 -10.99 16.29
CA LEU A 65 -19.62 -10.04 15.24
C LEU A 65 -20.29 -10.82 14.11
N SER A 66 -21.20 -10.15 13.40
CA SER A 66 -21.72 -10.69 12.14
C SER A 66 -20.66 -10.60 11.02
N ARG A 67 -20.88 -11.37 9.95
CA ARG A 67 -19.98 -11.36 8.79
C ARG A 67 -19.91 -9.99 8.10
N GLU A 68 -21.02 -9.25 8.12
CA GLU A 68 -21.18 -7.92 7.54
C GLU A 68 -20.43 -6.84 8.34
N GLU A 69 -20.23 -7.08 9.63
CA GLU A 69 -19.50 -6.17 10.52
C GLU A 69 -17.99 -6.35 10.44
N PHE A 70 -17.54 -7.43 9.80
CA PHE A 70 -16.12 -7.72 9.68
C PHE A 70 -15.38 -6.68 8.81
N GLY A 71 -14.21 -6.25 9.28
CA GLY A 71 -13.20 -5.49 8.58
C GLY A 71 -11.89 -5.63 9.33
N HIS A 72 -10.76 -5.77 8.64
CA HIS A 72 -9.47 -5.99 9.31
C HIS A 72 -9.17 -4.91 10.35
N GLY A 73 -9.21 -3.64 9.98
CA GLY A 73 -9.02 -2.53 10.91
C GLY A 73 -10.18 -2.36 11.87
N ARG A 74 -11.42 -2.42 11.37
CA ARG A 74 -12.64 -2.23 12.16
C ARG A 74 -12.77 -3.24 13.30
N THR A 75 -12.56 -4.53 13.02
CA THR A 75 -12.65 -5.59 14.03
C THR A 75 -11.62 -5.38 15.15
N ARG A 76 -10.37 -5.04 14.81
CA ARG A 76 -9.33 -4.73 15.79
C ARG A 76 -9.65 -3.48 16.60
N GLN A 77 -10.15 -2.43 15.95
CA GLN A 77 -10.55 -1.20 16.62
C GLN A 77 -11.72 -1.44 17.59
N LEU A 78 -12.74 -2.19 17.20
CA LEU A 78 -13.86 -2.53 18.08
C LEU A 78 -13.39 -3.34 19.30
N ALA A 79 -12.53 -4.33 19.10
CA ALA A 79 -11.97 -5.11 20.20
C ALA A 79 -11.13 -4.26 21.15
N SER A 80 -10.38 -3.28 20.63
CA SER A 80 -9.59 -2.38 21.47
C SER A 80 -10.42 -1.52 22.43
N LEU A 81 -11.66 -1.22 22.06
CA LEU A 81 -12.59 -0.47 22.91
C LEU A 81 -13.13 -1.30 24.09
N GLN A 82 -13.16 -2.62 23.94
CA GLN A 82 -13.59 -3.54 25.02
C GLN A 82 -12.42 -3.96 25.93
N ALA A 83 -11.20 -3.83 25.45
CA ALA A 83 -10.00 -4.17 26.19
C ALA A 83 -9.76 -3.22 27.36
N GLU A 84 -9.18 -3.70 28.47
CA GLU A 84 -8.85 -2.89 29.66
C GLU A 84 -7.35 -2.60 29.78
N GLY A 85 -6.49 -3.38 29.11
CA GLY A 85 -5.03 -3.28 29.18
C GLY A 85 -4.49 -1.95 28.63
N GLU A 86 -3.37 -1.50 29.16
CA GLU A 86 -2.60 -0.35 28.67
C GLU A 86 -1.90 -0.70 27.34
N TYR A 87 -1.53 -1.97 27.17
CA TYR A 87 -0.89 -2.52 25.97
C TYR A 87 -1.87 -3.45 25.25
N LEU A 88 -2.16 -3.16 24.00
CA LEU A 88 -3.06 -3.93 23.15
C LEU A 88 -2.22 -4.81 22.23
N VAL A 89 -2.29 -6.12 22.41
CA VAL A 89 -1.50 -7.09 21.67
C VAL A 89 -2.40 -7.82 20.69
N TYR A 90 -2.14 -7.68 19.40
CA TYR A 90 -2.88 -8.36 18.33
C TYR A 90 -2.13 -9.62 17.91
N LEU A 91 -2.85 -10.72 17.82
CA LEU A 91 -2.33 -12.01 17.39
C LEU A 91 -3.36 -12.69 16.50
N VAL A 92 -2.99 -13.09 15.27
CA VAL A 92 -3.89 -13.87 14.42
C VAL A 92 -4.00 -15.30 14.95
N ALA A 93 -5.17 -15.92 14.82
CA ALA A 93 -5.47 -17.21 15.45
C ALA A 93 -4.64 -18.40 14.90
N ASP A 94 -4.02 -18.26 13.73
CA ASP A 94 -3.11 -19.24 13.12
C ASP A 94 -1.63 -18.97 13.41
N ALA A 95 -1.33 -17.94 14.21
CA ALA A 95 0.00 -17.68 14.75
C ALA A 95 0.12 -18.22 16.19
N VAL A 96 1.19 -18.94 16.46
CA VAL A 96 1.43 -19.58 17.76
C VAL A 96 2.70 -19.00 18.38
N PRO A 97 2.64 -18.38 19.59
CA PRO A 97 3.83 -18.00 20.36
C PRO A 97 4.83 -19.15 20.48
N ALA A 98 6.10 -18.90 20.13
CA ALA A 98 7.12 -19.94 20.05
C ALA A 98 7.66 -20.37 21.43
N ASP A 99 7.52 -19.52 22.43
CA ASP A 99 7.93 -19.79 23.82
C ASP A 99 7.09 -19.00 24.84
N LYS A 100 7.38 -19.19 26.12
CA LYS A 100 6.65 -18.59 27.23
C LYS A 100 6.95 -17.12 27.51
N HIS A 101 7.85 -16.49 26.75
CA HIS A 101 8.30 -15.11 26.95
C HIS A 101 7.95 -14.18 25.77
N TRP A 102 7.15 -14.66 24.83
CA TRP A 102 6.70 -13.88 23.67
C TRP A 102 6.04 -12.56 24.09
N LEU A 103 5.11 -12.61 25.06
CA LEU A 103 4.35 -11.46 25.51
C LEU A 103 5.21 -10.47 26.31
N SER A 104 6.02 -10.96 27.25
CA SER A 104 6.92 -10.11 28.05
C SER A 104 7.91 -9.36 27.18
N ARG A 105 8.51 -10.00 26.16
CA ARG A 105 9.48 -9.35 25.24
C ARG A 105 8.84 -8.23 24.41
N LEU A 106 7.59 -8.38 23.98
CA LEU A 106 6.84 -7.29 23.32
C LEU A 106 6.68 -6.09 24.25
N LEU A 107 6.25 -6.33 25.50
CA LEU A 107 6.05 -5.27 26.48
C LEU A 107 7.36 -4.59 26.87
N ASP A 108 8.41 -5.36 27.07
CA ASP A 108 9.74 -4.82 27.43
C ASP A 108 10.26 -3.87 26.35
N SER A 109 10.10 -4.26 25.07
CA SER A 109 10.47 -3.39 23.94
C SER A 109 9.59 -2.13 23.86
N ALA A 110 8.29 -2.24 24.16
CA ALA A 110 7.39 -1.07 24.15
C ALA A 110 7.70 -0.09 25.28
N ARG A 111 8.27 -0.56 26.40
CA ARG A 111 8.58 0.25 27.60
C ARG A 111 9.93 0.98 27.52
N LYS A 112 10.82 0.61 26.59
CA LYS A 112 12.17 1.19 26.47
C LYS A 112 12.15 2.70 26.19
N ASP A 113 11.15 3.17 25.45
CA ASP A 113 11.01 4.60 25.11
C ASP A 113 9.51 4.95 25.07
N GLU A 114 9.13 6.07 25.67
CA GLU A 114 7.73 6.54 25.66
C GLU A 114 7.20 6.80 24.26
N ARG A 115 8.07 7.16 23.32
CA ARG A 115 7.72 7.41 21.92
C ARG A 115 7.48 6.14 21.10
N VAL A 116 7.76 4.94 21.62
CA VAL A 116 7.38 3.69 20.94
C VAL A 116 5.87 3.58 20.91
N ALA A 117 5.28 3.64 19.71
CA ALA A 117 3.86 3.46 19.49
C ALA A 117 3.48 1.98 19.42
N GLY A 118 4.27 1.21 18.69
CA GLY A 118 4.03 -0.20 18.46
C GLY A 118 5.31 -1.02 18.30
N VAL A 119 5.16 -2.31 18.61
CA VAL A 119 6.20 -3.34 18.51
C VAL A 119 5.63 -4.52 17.75
N TYR A 120 6.39 -5.18 16.88
CA TYR A 120 5.94 -6.40 16.21
C TYR A 120 6.98 -7.51 16.26
N SER A 121 6.46 -8.74 16.24
CA SER A 121 7.22 -9.96 16.50
C SER A 121 7.89 -10.51 15.25
N ARG A 122 8.91 -11.33 15.47
CA ARG A 122 9.50 -12.18 14.44
C ARG A 122 8.57 -13.34 14.11
N GLN A 123 8.46 -13.62 12.80
CA GLN A 123 7.72 -14.76 12.28
C GLN A 123 8.68 -15.84 11.79
N ILE A 124 8.42 -17.08 12.16
CA ILE A 124 9.07 -18.28 11.62
C ILE A 124 8.01 -19.21 11.05
N HIS A 125 8.36 -19.97 10.02
CA HIS A 125 7.38 -20.83 9.39
C HIS A 125 7.00 -22.02 10.29
N ARG A 126 5.75 -22.48 10.18
CA ARG A 126 5.30 -23.74 10.78
C ARG A 126 6.01 -24.92 10.10
N GLN A 127 6.09 -26.06 10.79
CA GLN A 127 6.78 -27.26 10.26
C GLN A 127 6.17 -27.79 8.96
N ASP A 128 4.88 -27.62 8.77
CA ASP A 128 4.12 -28.09 7.60
C ASP A 128 4.07 -27.08 6.43
N ALA A 129 4.80 -25.97 6.52
CA ALA A 129 4.88 -24.96 5.46
C ALA A 129 5.52 -25.50 4.18
N ASP A 130 4.92 -25.20 3.03
CA ASP A 130 5.51 -25.55 1.74
C ASP A 130 6.77 -24.71 1.44
N LEU A 131 7.61 -25.22 0.52
CA LEU A 131 8.90 -24.61 0.23
C LEU A 131 8.82 -23.17 -0.28
N ILE A 132 7.80 -22.82 -1.08
CA ILE A 132 7.60 -21.44 -1.57
C ILE A 132 7.26 -20.51 -0.41
N SER A 133 6.40 -20.94 0.50
CA SER A 133 6.02 -20.15 1.70
C SER A 133 7.23 -19.94 2.60
N ARG A 134 8.06 -20.97 2.83
CA ARG A 134 9.32 -20.85 3.60
C ARG A 134 10.28 -19.83 2.98
N ILE A 135 10.53 -19.92 1.67
CA ILE A 135 11.42 -19.02 0.93
C ILE A 135 10.92 -17.58 1.00
N ARG A 136 9.62 -17.37 0.79
CA ARG A 136 9.02 -16.03 0.81
C ARG A 136 9.08 -15.39 2.19
N LEU A 137 8.83 -16.15 3.25
CA LEU A 137 8.91 -15.63 4.61
C LEU A 137 10.35 -15.21 4.96
N LYS A 138 11.36 -16.01 4.60
CA LYS A 138 12.78 -15.68 4.83
C LYS A 138 13.19 -14.32 4.26
N LYS A 139 12.54 -13.86 3.18
CA LYS A 139 12.83 -12.57 2.54
C LYS A 139 12.17 -11.37 3.21
N ARG A 140 11.18 -11.59 4.03
CA ARG A 140 10.48 -10.51 4.72
C ARG A 140 11.28 -10.04 5.93
N LYS A 141 11.21 -8.73 6.23
CA LYS A 141 11.81 -8.13 7.43
C LYS A 141 11.39 -8.86 8.70
N VAL A 142 10.14 -9.31 8.79
CA VAL A 142 9.59 -10.06 9.93
C VAL A 142 10.29 -11.39 10.24
N SER A 143 11.22 -11.87 9.42
CA SER A 143 12.04 -13.05 9.70
C SER A 143 13.49 -12.72 10.08
N SER A 144 13.88 -11.44 10.08
CA SER A 144 15.22 -10.98 10.45
C SER A 144 15.57 -11.34 11.88
N LEU A 145 16.87 -11.57 12.15
CA LEU A 145 17.41 -11.72 13.50
C LEU A 145 17.83 -10.40 14.14
N ALA A 146 17.93 -9.34 13.34
CA ALA A 146 18.32 -8.02 13.80
C ALA A 146 17.11 -7.20 14.24
N CYS A 147 17.16 -6.66 15.46
CA CYS A 147 16.21 -5.66 15.93
C CYS A 147 16.30 -4.41 15.05
N SER A 148 15.18 -3.76 14.80
CA SER A 148 15.17 -2.47 14.11
C SER A 148 14.15 -1.53 14.72
N GLU A 149 14.48 -0.26 14.69
CA GLU A 149 13.68 0.84 15.20
C GLU A 149 13.54 1.87 14.09
N ASN A 150 12.30 2.17 13.69
CA ASN A 150 12.00 3.17 12.68
C ASN A 150 11.49 4.44 13.37
N GLU A 151 12.10 5.57 13.06
CA GLU A 151 11.77 6.91 13.56
C GLU A 151 12.03 7.94 12.45
N LEU A 152 11.15 8.89 12.27
CA LEU A 152 11.40 10.07 11.44
C LEU A 152 11.98 11.19 12.31
N LYS A 153 13.21 11.59 12.06
CA LYS A 153 13.82 12.77 12.70
C LYS A 153 13.16 14.06 12.18
N ASN A 154 12.81 14.07 10.90
CA ASN A 154 12.07 15.13 10.26
C ASN A 154 10.94 14.52 9.40
N PRO A 155 9.67 14.91 9.57
CA PRO A 155 8.57 14.42 8.72
C PRO A 155 8.78 14.65 7.22
N PHE A 156 9.61 15.63 6.85
CA PHE A 156 9.98 15.91 5.46
C PHE A 156 10.71 14.72 4.81
N ASP A 157 11.54 14.00 5.59
CA ASP A 157 12.32 12.86 5.08
C ASP A 157 11.42 11.76 4.51
N TYR A 158 10.22 11.60 5.05
CA TYR A 158 9.24 10.66 4.52
C TYR A 158 8.82 11.00 3.08
N TRP A 159 8.59 12.28 2.80
CA TRP A 159 8.03 12.71 1.51
C TRP A 159 9.03 12.67 0.35
N ILE A 160 10.33 12.68 0.64
CA ILE A 160 11.40 12.49 -0.35
C ILE A 160 11.73 11.02 -0.62
N MET A 161 11.33 10.09 0.26
CA MET A 161 11.44 8.66 0.00
C MET A 161 10.63 8.26 -1.23
N SER A 162 11.13 7.30 -2.01
CA SER A 162 10.31 6.64 -3.03
C SER A 162 9.13 5.90 -2.39
N PRO A 163 8.02 5.65 -3.11
CA PRO A 163 6.89 4.91 -2.58
C PRO A 163 7.23 3.54 -1.98
N LEU A 164 8.16 2.82 -2.61
CA LEU A 164 8.62 1.53 -2.10
C LEU A 164 9.41 1.66 -0.79
N GLU A 165 10.30 2.66 -0.71
CA GLU A 165 11.02 2.96 0.54
C GLU A 165 10.06 3.33 1.67
N ARG A 166 8.99 4.09 1.39
CA ARG A 166 7.93 4.41 2.38
C ARG A 166 7.25 3.15 2.90
N ILE A 167 6.88 2.21 2.03
CA ILE A 167 6.26 0.93 2.42
C ILE A 167 7.22 0.16 3.33
N LEU A 168 8.49 0.03 2.94
CA LEU A 168 9.50 -0.69 3.73
C LEU A 168 9.82 0.01 5.05
N PHE A 169 9.80 1.34 5.06
CA PHE A 169 10.03 2.14 6.26
C PHE A 169 8.86 2.04 7.26
N CYS A 170 7.63 1.98 6.76
CA CYS A 170 6.42 1.83 7.58
C CYS A 170 6.11 0.38 7.95
N ASP A 171 7.03 -0.58 7.68
CA ASP A 171 6.79 -2.00 7.94
C ASP A 171 6.35 -2.25 9.38
N PHE A 172 5.18 -2.87 9.50
CA PHE A 172 4.52 -3.28 10.74
C PHE A 172 3.58 -4.42 10.41
N ASP A 173 3.46 -5.44 11.27
CA ASP A 173 2.75 -6.66 10.90
C ASP A 173 1.85 -7.17 12.03
N ASP A 174 0.55 -7.16 11.80
CA ASP A 174 -0.50 -7.57 12.75
C ASP A 174 -0.69 -9.09 12.87
N VAL A 175 0.18 -9.89 12.30
CA VAL A 175 0.27 -11.31 12.66
C VAL A 175 0.57 -11.44 14.14
N SER A 176 1.51 -10.64 14.65
CA SER A 176 1.81 -10.50 16.07
C SER A 176 2.39 -9.12 16.35
N SER A 177 1.60 -8.25 16.96
CA SER A 177 1.98 -6.86 17.23
C SER A 177 1.44 -6.36 18.57
N LEU A 178 2.06 -5.32 19.09
CA LEU A 178 1.63 -4.58 20.28
C LEU A 178 1.47 -3.10 19.93
N ARG A 179 0.40 -2.48 20.41
CA ARG A 179 0.17 -1.03 20.34
C ARG A 179 -0.07 -0.47 21.74
N LYS A 180 0.48 0.71 22.03
CA LYS A 180 0.13 1.45 23.25
C LYS A 180 -1.27 2.04 23.11
N ARG A 181 -2.13 1.83 24.11
CA ARG A 181 -3.49 2.39 24.15
C ARG A 181 -3.48 3.91 24.00
N SER A 182 -2.59 4.59 24.73
CA SER A 182 -2.47 6.05 24.70
C SER A 182 -2.14 6.63 23.31
N VAL A 183 -1.49 5.83 22.46
CA VAL A 183 -1.25 6.18 21.06
C VAL A 183 -2.45 5.81 20.19
N LEU A 184 -3.04 4.64 20.39
CA LEU A 184 -4.20 4.20 19.62
C LEU A 184 -5.42 5.11 19.80
N GLU A 185 -5.61 5.70 20.99
CA GLU A 185 -6.65 6.69 21.27
C GLU A 185 -6.46 7.99 20.47
N LYS A 186 -5.22 8.37 20.17
CA LYS A 186 -4.88 9.55 19.35
C LYS A 186 -4.85 9.22 17.85
N ILE A 187 -4.40 8.03 17.51
CA ILE A 187 -4.23 7.53 16.14
C ILE A 187 -4.95 6.18 16.04
N PRO A 188 -6.28 6.19 15.81
CA PRO A 188 -7.07 4.95 15.72
C PRO A 188 -6.71 4.13 14.47
N ILE A 189 -6.96 2.81 14.53
CA ILE A 189 -6.79 1.94 13.37
C ILE A 189 -7.81 2.33 12.31
N ARG A 190 -7.31 2.62 11.11
CA ARG A 190 -8.16 3.01 9.99
C ARG A 190 -8.94 1.81 9.46
N ASP A 191 -10.22 2.02 9.18
CA ASP A 191 -11.04 1.02 8.48
C ASP A 191 -10.68 1.05 6.99
N CYS A 192 -9.84 0.13 6.56
CA CYS A 192 -9.44 -0.07 5.18
C CYS A 192 -9.47 -1.56 4.82
N VAL A 193 -9.58 -1.86 3.54
CA VAL A 193 -9.74 -3.24 3.06
C VAL A 193 -8.50 -4.08 3.33
N TRP A 194 -7.32 -3.45 3.29
CA TRP A 194 -6.02 -4.10 3.41
C TRP A 194 -4.94 -3.13 3.86
N ALA A 195 -3.89 -3.63 4.55
CA ALA A 195 -2.72 -2.89 5.03
C ALA A 195 -3.03 -1.85 6.14
N GLU A 196 -4.04 -2.09 6.96
CA GLU A 196 -4.39 -1.25 8.12
C GLU A 196 -3.22 -1.08 9.11
N ASP A 197 -2.37 -2.09 9.21
CA ASP A 197 -1.16 -2.12 10.01
C ASP A 197 -0.09 -1.15 9.47
N LEU A 198 0.23 -1.22 8.19
CA LEU A 198 1.16 -0.31 7.52
C LEU A 198 0.68 1.15 7.56
N VAL A 199 -0.63 1.37 7.36
CA VAL A 199 -1.24 2.71 7.40
C VAL A 199 -1.15 3.29 8.82
N TRP A 200 -1.46 2.50 9.85
CA TRP A 200 -1.33 2.93 11.23
C TRP A 200 0.12 3.26 11.60
N SER A 201 1.07 2.41 11.19
CA SER A 201 2.51 2.65 11.37
C SER A 201 2.96 3.97 10.71
N LYS A 202 2.54 4.21 9.45
CA LYS A 202 2.80 5.46 8.74
C LYS A 202 2.33 6.67 9.53
N GLU A 203 1.09 6.65 10.01
CA GLU A 203 0.53 7.76 10.78
C GLU A 203 1.29 7.97 12.09
N CYS A 204 1.67 6.91 12.80
CA CYS A 204 2.50 7.01 13.99
C CYS A 204 3.86 7.66 13.70
N LEU A 205 4.56 7.21 12.68
CA LEU A 205 5.88 7.73 12.28
C LEU A 205 5.80 9.22 11.89
N LEU A 206 4.77 9.62 11.13
CA LEU A 206 4.54 11.02 10.74
C LEU A 206 4.20 11.93 11.93
N ASN A 207 3.69 11.36 13.04
CA ASN A 207 3.41 12.07 14.29
C ASN A 207 4.56 11.97 15.32
N GLY A 208 5.78 11.55 14.91
CA GLY A 208 6.99 11.54 15.74
C GLY A 208 7.09 10.37 16.70
N TYR A 209 6.27 9.33 16.54
CA TYR A 209 6.39 8.08 17.27
C TYR A 209 7.39 7.15 16.60
N LYS A 210 7.74 6.07 17.30
CA LYS A 210 8.64 5.00 16.85
C LYS A 210 7.90 3.70 16.66
N ILE A 211 8.36 2.90 15.71
CA ILE A 211 7.93 1.52 15.46
C ILE A 211 9.13 0.60 15.65
N VAL A 212 8.97 -0.44 16.45
CA VAL A 212 10.05 -1.37 16.81
C VAL A 212 9.74 -2.77 16.27
N TYR A 213 10.72 -3.37 15.64
CA TYR A 213 10.74 -4.81 15.33
C TYR A 213 11.56 -5.54 16.40
N GLU A 214 10.91 -6.47 17.13
CA GLU A 214 11.52 -7.24 18.21
C GLU A 214 11.72 -8.70 17.81
N PRO A 215 12.91 -9.07 17.34
CA PRO A 215 13.16 -10.42 16.82
C PRO A 215 13.23 -11.51 17.90
N SER A 216 13.36 -11.17 19.18
CA SER A 216 13.33 -12.15 20.27
C SER A 216 11.91 -12.58 20.64
N SER A 217 10.90 -11.75 20.35
CA SER A 217 9.49 -12.13 20.42
C SER A 217 9.12 -12.89 19.15
N VAL A 218 8.84 -14.19 19.25
CA VAL A 218 8.72 -15.10 18.11
C VAL A 218 7.38 -15.79 18.05
N VAL A 219 6.80 -15.86 16.84
CA VAL A 219 5.60 -16.66 16.55
C VAL A 219 5.83 -17.60 15.36
N TYR A 220 5.24 -18.79 15.42
CA TYR A 220 5.11 -19.71 14.28
C TYR A 220 3.91 -19.28 13.46
N HIS A 221 4.14 -18.93 12.19
CA HIS A 221 3.06 -18.52 11.28
C HIS A 221 3.39 -18.88 9.83
N SER A 222 2.46 -19.49 9.14
CA SER A 222 2.55 -19.71 7.69
C SER A 222 1.21 -20.18 7.14
N HIS A 223 0.93 -19.84 5.90
CA HIS A 223 -0.28 -20.25 5.20
C HIS A 223 0.02 -21.27 4.12
N ARG A 224 -0.88 -22.24 3.95
CA ARG A 224 -0.98 -23.03 2.72
C ARG A 224 -1.89 -22.30 1.75
N SER A 225 -1.30 -21.64 0.77
CA SER A 225 -2.05 -20.78 -0.14
C SER A 225 -2.47 -21.54 -1.41
N ARG A 226 -3.76 -21.42 -1.77
CA ARG A 226 -4.28 -21.86 -3.09
C ARG A 226 -3.74 -20.90 -4.17
N ALA A 227 -3.61 -21.37 -5.41
CA ALA A 227 -3.06 -20.57 -6.50
C ALA A 227 -3.78 -19.21 -6.66
N PHE A 228 -5.12 -19.19 -6.61
CA PHE A 228 -5.90 -17.95 -6.75
C PHE A 228 -5.66 -16.92 -5.63
N TYR A 229 -5.24 -17.35 -4.44
CA TYR A 229 -4.85 -16.46 -3.34
C TYR A 229 -3.73 -15.48 -3.77
N PHE A 230 -2.77 -15.92 -4.59
CA PHE A 230 -1.69 -15.04 -5.05
C PHE A 230 -2.18 -13.92 -5.96
N PHE A 231 -3.20 -14.20 -6.77
CA PHE A 231 -3.86 -13.15 -7.55
C PHE A 231 -4.59 -12.15 -6.64
N GLN A 232 -5.40 -12.65 -5.70
CA GLN A 232 -6.11 -11.80 -4.73
C GLN A 232 -5.14 -10.94 -3.91
N ARG A 233 -4.05 -11.55 -3.42
CA ARG A 233 -3.02 -10.84 -2.68
C ARG A 233 -2.34 -9.75 -3.51
N GLY A 234 -1.94 -10.06 -4.73
CA GLY A 234 -1.36 -9.07 -5.66
C GLY A 234 -2.30 -7.91 -5.95
N TRP A 235 -3.61 -8.20 -6.10
CA TRP A 235 -4.64 -7.19 -6.29
C TRP A 235 -4.75 -6.24 -5.08
N LEU A 236 -4.88 -6.80 -3.86
CA LEU A 236 -5.00 -6.02 -2.62
C LEU A 236 -3.72 -5.22 -2.34
N ASP A 237 -2.55 -5.83 -2.52
CA ASP A 237 -1.26 -5.16 -2.35
C ASP A 237 -1.14 -3.93 -3.28
N GLN A 238 -1.52 -4.05 -4.57
CA GLN A 238 -1.49 -2.92 -5.49
C GLN A 238 -2.46 -1.82 -5.10
N LYS A 239 -3.72 -2.17 -4.74
CA LYS A 239 -4.73 -1.18 -4.34
C LYS A 239 -4.27 -0.37 -3.13
N SER A 240 -3.84 -1.06 -2.07
CA SER A 240 -3.39 -0.39 -0.84
C SER A 240 -2.07 0.36 -1.02
N ALA A 241 -1.11 -0.21 -1.77
CA ALA A 241 0.15 0.46 -2.05
C ALA A 241 -0.03 1.74 -2.88
N GLU A 242 -0.95 1.74 -3.85
CA GLU A 242 -1.27 2.93 -4.64
C GLU A 242 -2.04 3.96 -3.81
N GLU A 243 -3.05 3.54 -3.03
CA GLU A 243 -3.90 4.43 -2.24
C GLU A 243 -3.12 5.15 -1.13
N PHE A 244 -2.33 4.40 -0.35
CA PHE A 244 -1.73 4.92 0.87
C PHE A 244 -0.28 5.36 0.73
N PHE A 245 0.44 4.88 -0.29
CA PHE A 245 1.87 5.15 -0.49
C PHE A 245 2.21 5.68 -1.88
N GLY A 246 1.25 5.68 -2.80
CA GLY A 246 1.47 6.09 -4.19
C GLY A 246 2.35 5.13 -4.98
N GLN A 247 2.44 3.85 -4.57
CA GLN A 247 3.21 2.84 -5.28
C GLN A 247 2.38 2.20 -6.39
N HIS A 248 2.87 2.31 -7.61
CA HIS A 248 2.30 1.63 -8.76
C HIS A 248 3.32 0.63 -9.31
N TYR A 249 3.08 -0.68 -9.10
CA TYR A 249 4.10 -1.70 -9.40
C TYR A 249 4.33 -1.89 -10.90
N TYR A 250 3.27 -1.97 -11.70
CA TYR A 250 3.38 -2.28 -13.13
C TYR A 250 2.58 -1.30 -14.00
N PRO A 251 3.19 -0.16 -14.39
CA PRO A 251 2.52 0.87 -15.20
C PRO A 251 2.12 0.42 -16.61
N SER A 252 2.79 -0.60 -17.14
CA SER A 252 2.49 -1.17 -18.46
C SER A 252 2.52 -2.69 -18.47
N ALA A 253 1.92 -3.30 -19.52
CA ALA A 253 2.03 -4.75 -19.73
C ALA A 253 3.48 -5.22 -19.92
N GLY A 254 4.34 -4.38 -20.52
CA GLY A 254 5.76 -4.66 -20.64
C GLY A 254 6.47 -4.69 -19.28
N ASP A 255 6.09 -3.81 -18.35
CA ASP A 255 6.62 -3.82 -16.98
C ASP A 255 6.14 -5.07 -16.22
N ALA A 256 4.88 -5.45 -16.40
CA ALA A 256 4.33 -6.68 -15.81
C ALA A 256 5.07 -7.93 -16.32
N LEU A 257 5.33 -8.01 -17.63
CA LEU A 257 6.09 -9.12 -18.19
C LEU A 257 7.54 -9.18 -17.65
N ARG A 258 8.22 -8.03 -17.58
CA ARG A 258 9.57 -7.95 -16.97
C ARG A 258 9.54 -8.35 -15.50
N GLY A 259 8.54 -7.87 -14.76
CA GLY A 259 8.34 -8.24 -13.36
C GLY A 259 8.10 -9.74 -13.16
N PHE A 260 7.29 -10.36 -14.02
CA PHE A 260 7.07 -11.80 -14.01
C PHE A 260 8.37 -12.58 -14.27
N LEU A 261 9.10 -12.24 -15.33
CA LEU A 261 10.35 -12.93 -15.68
C LEU A 261 11.40 -12.82 -14.58
N PHE A 262 11.53 -11.63 -13.98
CA PHE A 262 12.41 -11.38 -12.84
C PHE A 262 12.01 -12.22 -11.62
N SER A 263 10.73 -12.15 -11.20
CA SER A 263 10.23 -12.84 -10.00
C SER A 263 10.31 -14.37 -10.16
N ALA A 264 9.97 -14.89 -11.34
CA ALA A 264 10.05 -16.31 -11.62
C ALA A 264 11.51 -16.81 -11.59
N ARG A 265 12.44 -16.09 -12.23
CA ARG A 265 13.87 -16.42 -12.21
C ARG A 265 14.43 -16.43 -10.78
N GLU A 266 14.13 -15.41 -10.00
CA GLU A 266 14.60 -15.30 -8.61
C GLU A 266 14.03 -16.43 -7.75
N LEU A 267 12.73 -16.71 -7.83
CA LEU A 267 12.11 -17.78 -7.06
C LEU A 267 12.67 -19.17 -7.46
N ILE A 268 12.87 -19.43 -8.76
CA ILE A 268 13.49 -20.68 -9.24
C ILE A 268 14.91 -20.82 -8.68
N ARG A 269 15.72 -19.76 -8.74
CA ARG A 269 17.09 -19.77 -8.19
C ARG A 269 17.08 -20.14 -6.70
N GLU A 270 16.19 -19.55 -5.93
CA GLU A 270 16.06 -19.81 -4.49
C GLU A 270 15.58 -21.21 -4.18
N ILE A 271 14.61 -21.74 -4.93
CA ILE A 271 14.17 -23.14 -4.79
C ILE A 271 15.34 -24.09 -5.01
N LEU A 272 16.19 -23.82 -6.01
CA LEU A 272 17.35 -24.67 -6.31
C LEU A 272 18.43 -24.62 -5.23
N THR A 273 18.64 -23.44 -4.62
CA THR A 273 19.69 -23.22 -3.60
C THR A 273 19.24 -23.52 -2.17
N GLU A 274 17.93 -23.58 -1.90
CA GLU A 274 17.41 -23.86 -0.55
C GLU A 274 17.74 -25.29 -0.12
N ASP A 275 18.03 -25.46 1.18
CA ASP A 275 18.20 -26.81 1.76
C ASP A 275 16.83 -27.46 1.98
N ALA A 276 16.44 -28.31 1.02
CA ALA A 276 15.16 -29.00 1.00
C ALA A 276 15.22 -30.30 0.21
N LYS A 277 14.30 -31.23 0.47
CA LYS A 277 14.17 -32.48 -0.26
C LYS A 277 13.91 -32.23 -1.74
N TRP A 278 14.50 -33.02 -2.61
CA TRP A 278 14.34 -32.87 -4.05
C TRP A 278 12.89 -32.98 -4.51
N THR A 279 12.07 -33.79 -3.84
CA THR A 279 10.60 -33.87 -4.08
C THR A 279 9.87 -32.55 -3.80
N GLU A 280 10.26 -31.84 -2.73
CA GLU A 280 9.72 -30.49 -2.45
C GLU A 280 10.16 -29.47 -3.49
N LYS A 281 11.45 -29.53 -3.91
CA LYS A 281 11.98 -28.66 -4.97
C LYS A 281 11.25 -28.86 -6.29
N CYS A 282 11.04 -30.10 -6.74
CA CYS A 282 10.29 -30.39 -7.96
C CYS A 282 8.86 -29.84 -7.90
N SER A 283 8.15 -30.05 -6.79
CA SER A 283 6.80 -29.50 -6.58
C SER A 283 6.80 -27.97 -6.61
N ALA A 284 7.78 -27.33 -5.98
CA ALA A 284 7.90 -25.87 -5.94
C ALA A 284 8.27 -25.29 -7.32
N LEU A 285 9.17 -25.90 -8.06
CA LEU A 285 9.55 -25.49 -9.42
C LEU A 285 8.36 -25.52 -10.38
N PHE A 286 7.49 -26.53 -10.26
CA PHE A 286 6.28 -26.60 -11.07
C PHE A 286 5.28 -25.49 -10.73
N LYS A 287 5.15 -25.13 -9.43
CA LYS A 287 4.24 -24.08 -8.96
C LYS A 287 4.76 -22.66 -9.17
N ALA A 288 6.06 -22.44 -9.16
CA ALA A 288 6.68 -21.12 -9.15
C ALA A 288 6.21 -20.21 -10.32
N PRO A 289 6.19 -20.65 -11.60
CA PRO A 289 5.69 -19.81 -12.69
C PRO A 289 4.23 -19.40 -12.50
N VAL A 290 3.37 -20.32 -12.04
CA VAL A 290 1.94 -20.05 -11.81
C VAL A 290 1.76 -19.03 -10.69
N VAL A 291 2.46 -19.21 -9.58
CA VAL A 291 2.41 -18.29 -8.43
C VAL A 291 2.85 -16.88 -8.84
N CYS A 292 4.00 -16.76 -9.53
CA CYS A 292 4.51 -15.46 -9.97
C CYS A 292 3.59 -14.80 -11.01
N SER A 293 3.04 -15.58 -11.97
CA SER A 293 2.13 -15.01 -12.98
C SER A 293 0.84 -14.47 -12.37
N LEU A 294 0.24 -15.20 -11.42
CA LEU A 294 -0.99 -14.78 -10.75
C LEU A 294 -0.76 -13.54 -9.87
N GLU A 295 0.32 -13.47 -9.12
CA GLU A 295 0.65 -12.31 -8.30
C GLU A 295 0.89 -11.06 -9.16
N VAL A 296 1.68 -11.18 -10.22
CA VAL A 296 1.94 -10.07 -11.15
C VAL A 296 0.67 -9.64 -11.87
N ALA A 297 -0.16 -10.60 -12.32
CA ALA A 297 -1.44 -10.30 -12.95
C ALA A 297 -2.37 -9.55 -11.97
N GLY A 298 -2.48 -10.01 -10.73
CA GLY A 298 -3.25 -9.32 -9.69
C GLY A 298 -2.83 -7.85 -9.54
N ARG A 299 -1.53 -7.60 -9.38
CA ARG A 299 -0.97 -6.23 -9.28
C ARG A 299 -1.22 -5.41 -10.55
N TYR A 300 -0.97 -5.98 -11.72
CA TYR A 300 -1.16 -5.27 -12.99
C TYR A 300 -2.63 -4.86 -13.21
N PHE A 301 -3.57 -5.80 -13.09
CA PHE A 301 -4.99 -5.52 -13.31
C PHE A 301 -5.56 -4.57 -12.26
N ALA A 302 -5.12 -4.67 -10.99
CA ALA A 302 -5.53 -3.73 -9.95
C ALA A 302 -5.05 -2.30 -10.20
N GLY A 303 -3.88 -2.13 -10.83
CA GLY A 303 -3.33 -0.82 -11.19
C GLY A 303 -3.97 -0.18 -12.44
N LEU A 304 -4.83 -0.91 -13.17
CA LEU A 304 -5.55 -0.33 -14.31
C LEU A 304 -6.64 0.63 -13.80
N LYS A 305 -6.55 1.90 -14.23
CA LYS A 305 -7.56 2.93 -13.87
C LYS A 305 -8.81 2.78 -14.74
N LEU A 306 -9.98 2.87 -14.11
CA LEU A 306 -11.25 2.99 -14.81
C LEU A 306 -11.32 4.34 -15.50
N GLU A 307 -11.61 4.36 -16.80
CA GLU A 307 -11.92 5.59 -17.53
C GLU A 307 -13.41 5.88 -17.34
N LYS A 308 -13.70 6.96 -16.62
CA LYS A 308 -15.10 7.34 -16.29
C LYS A 308 -15.74 8.26 -17.32
N GLU A 309 -14.95 8.90 -18.18
CA GLU A 309 -15.39 9.92 -19.12
C GLU A 309 -14.68 9.74 -20.46
N ALA A 310 -15.35 10.12 -21.55
CA ALA A 310 -14.70 10.20 -22.86
C ALA A 310 -13.60 11.26 -22.79
N SER A 311 -12.39 10.90 -23.14
CA SER A 311 -11.25 11.80 -23.02
C SER A 311 -10.25 11.66 -24.17
N PHE A 312 -9.58 12.76 -24.44
CA PHE A 312 -8.44 12.84 -25.34
C PHE A 312 -7.17 13.01 -24.50
N ASN A 313 -6.44 11.92 -24.32
CA ASN A 313 -5.28 11.89 -23.44
C ASN A 313 -4.02 12.43 -24.13
N LEU A 314 -3.52 13.59 -23.68
CA LEU A 314 -2.32 14.23 -24.23
C LEU A 314 -1.05 13.44 -23.89
N TRP A 315 -1.01 12.74 -22.75
CA TRP A 315 0.11 11.87 -22.41
C TRP A 315 0.23 10.71 -23.42
N GLU A 316 -0.87 10.09 -23.84
CA GLU A 316 -0.84 9.02 -24.83
C GLU A 316 -0.40 9.52 -26.20
N ARG A 317 -0.79 10.75 -26.54
CA ARG A 317 -0.46 11.41 -27.80
C ARG A 317 0.85 12.21 -27.80
N PHE A 318 1.68 12.04 -26.77
CA PHE A 318 2.94 12.77 -26.63
C PHE A 318 3.86 12.63 -27.85
N SER A 319 3.90 11.48 -28.51
CA SER A 319 4.67 11.27 -29.76
C SER A 319 4.21 12.14 -30.95
N ARG A 320 3.03 12.74 -30.87
CA ARG A 320 2.47 13.66 -31.88
C ARG A 320 2.62 15.13 -31.51
N ALA A 321 3.18 15.41 -30.33
CA ALA A 321 3.41 16.75 -29.88
C ALA A 321 4.66 17.35 -30.56
N LYS A 322 4.60 18.64 -30.89
CA LYS A 322 5.78 19.41 -31.30
C LYS A 322 6.44 20.00 -30.07
N ILE A 323 7.70 19.61 -29.80
CA ILE A 323 8.45 20.03 -28.63
C ILE A 323 9.46 21.12 -29.07
N LEU A 324 9.51 22.24 -28.34
CA LEU A 324 10.41 23.36 -28.59
C LEU A 324 11.28 23.64 -27.37
N PRO A 325 12.53 24.03 -27.56
CA PRO A 325 13.27 24.12 -28.82
C PRO A 325 13.58 22.75 -29.41
N GLU A 326 13.68 22.67 -30.75
CA GLU A 326 13.89 21.41 -31.48
C GLU A 326 15.34 20.88 -31.37
N SER A 327 16.27 21.65 -30.80
CA SER A 327 17.70 21.32 -30.79
C SER A 327 18.19 20.55 -29.56
N GLY A 328 18.84 19.46 -29.76
CA GLY A 328 20.03 18.89 -29.12
C GLY A 328 19.89 18.04 -27.88
N ARG A 329 18.91 18.18 -26.97
CA ARG A 329 18.69 17.31 -25.81
C ARG A 329 17.20 17.04 -25.61
N VAL A 330 16.86 15.80 -25.25
CA VAL A 330 15.48 15.46 -24.89
C VAL A 330 15.08 16.25 -23.65
N ARG A 331 14.22 17.27 -23.83
CA ARG A 331 13.75 18.14 -22.75
C ARG A 331 12.39 17.74 -22.20
N ALA A 332 11.70 16.83 -22.87
CA ALA A 332 10.44 16.28 -22.39
C ALA A 332 10.37 14.77 -22.68
N ALA A 333 9.79 14.02 -21.77
CA ALA A 333 9.65 12.56 -21.88
C ALA A 333 8.41 12.05 -21.14
N LYS A 334 7.88 10.93 -21.62
CA LYS A 334 6.85 10.17 -20.87
C LYS A 334 7.50 9.45 -19.69
N THR A 335 6.93 9.61 -18.52
CA THR A 335 7.36 8.92 -17.30
C THR A 335 6.18 8.75 -16.36
N SER A 336 6.45 8.31 -15.15
CA SER A 336 5.53 8.33 -14.02
C SER A 336 6.31 8.54 -12.73
N PHE A 337 5.74 9.23 -11.79
CA PHE A 337 6.27 9.35 -10.42
C PHE A 337 5.16 9.75 -9.44
N THR A 338 5.48 9.70 -8.16
CA THR A 338 4.56 9.99 -7.07
C THR A 338 4.93 11.32 -6.43
N ILE A 339 3.91 12.14 -6.14
CA ILE A 339 4.02 13.29 -5.23
C ILE A 339 2.97 13.08 -4.13
N GLY A 340 3.39 13.25 -2.88
CA GLY A 340 2.57 12.80 -1.75
C GLY A 340 2.35 11.29 -1.83
N ASP A 341 1.12 10.85 -1.72
CA ASP A 341 0.73 9.44 -1.88
C ASP A 341 0.04 9.17 -3.24
N LYS A 342 0.13 10.09 -4.19
CA LYS A 342 -0.57 9.99 -5.46
C LYS A 342 0.38 9.75 -6.63
N TRP A 343 0.39 8.52 -7.15
CA TRP A 343 1.07 8.15 -8.37
C TRP A 343 0.33 8.68 -9.60
N GLN A 344 1.07 9.25 -10.58
CA GLN A 344 0.52 9.74 -11.83
C GLN A 344 1.43 9.39 -13.02
N ARG A 345 0.83 9.22 -14.21
CA ARG A 345 1.57 9.26 -15.48
C ARG A 345 1.89 10.71 -15.79
N VAL A 346 3.11 10.99 -16.17
CA VAL A 346 3.64 12.35 -16.24
C VAL A 346 4.33 12.60 -17.59
N ILE A 347 4.11 13.77 -18.15
CA ILE A 347 5.02 14.32 -19.14
C ILE A 347 6.06 15.11 -18.36
N LEU A 348 7.25 14.54 -18.17
CA LEU A 348 8.39 15.24 -17.58
C LEU A 348 8.83 16.32 -18.57
N ALA A 349 8.92 17.56 -18.11
CA ALA A 349 9.25 18.72 -18.93
C ALA A 349 10.38 19.50 -18.27
N HIS A 350 11.57 19.41 -18.83
CA HIS A 350 12.74 20.13 -18.33
C HIS A 350 12.73 21.57 -18.88
N PRO A 351 12.72 22.63 -18.07
CA PRO A 351 12.72 24.02 -18.56
C PRO A 351 13.96 24.35 -19.44
N PHE A 352 13.90 25.23 -20.39
CA PHE A 352 12.67 25.83 -20.94
C PHE A 352 12.12 24.90 -22.02
N VAL A 353 10.89 24.46 -21.88
CA VAL A 353 10.27 23.61 -22.89
C VAL A 353 8.84 24.04 -23.17
N ILE A 354 8.43 23.96 -24.43
CA ILE A 354 7.05 24.15 -24.88
C ILE A 354 6.62 22.88 -25.60
N ILE A 355 5.55 22.29 -25.13
CA ILE A 355 4.97 21.07 -25.71
C ILE A 355 3.63 21.45 -26.36
N ASN A 356 3.58 21.44 -27.68
CA ASN A 356 2.45 21.87 -28.47
C ASN A 356 1.64 20.69 -29.00
N TYR A 357 0.34 20.73 -28.78
CA TYR A 357 -0.63 19.77 -29.33
C TYR A 357 -1.61 20.49 -30.24
N MET A 358 -1.81 19.96 -31.44
CA MET A 358 -2.95 20.34 -32.30
C MET A 358 -4.13 19.47 -31.99
N VAL A 359 -5.25 20.06 -31.59
CA VAL A 359 -6.44 19.34 -31.12
C VAL A 359 -7.70 19.95 -31.70
N ASN A 360 -8.58 19.08 -32.23
CA ASN A 360 -9.94 19.48 -32.57
C ASN A 360 -10.79 19.33 -31.28
N LEU A 361 -11.28 20.43 -30.74
CA LEU A 361 -12.05 20.45 -29.51
C LEU A 361 -13.51 20.10 -29.78
N PRO A 362 -14.04 19.03 -29.14
CA PRO A 362 -15.48 18.80 -29.10
C PRO A 362 -16.21 19.91 -28.33
N GLU A 363 -17.55 19.94 -28.42
CA GLU A 363 -18.35 20.85 -27.63
C GLU A 363 -18.19 20.57 -26.14
N ARG A 364 -18.19 21.62 -25.31
CA ARG A 364 -18.07 21.55 -23.85
C ARG A 364 -16.86 20.75 -23.35
N SER A 365 -15.70 21.09 -23.89
CA SER A 365 -14.41 20.48 -23.50
C SER A 365 -13.81 21.17 -22.29
N GLU A 366 -13.18 20.41 -21.43
CA GLU A 366 -12.35 20.83 -20.29
C GLU A 366 -10.98 20.19 -20.39
N LEU A 367 -9.92 20.91 -20.06
CA LEU A 367 -8.58 20.35 -19.88
C LEU A 367 -8.33 20.07 -18.39
N LYS A 368 -8.21 18.80 -18.03
CA LYS A 368 -7.80 18.37 -16.68
C LYS A 368 -6.31 18.01 -16.69
N LEU A 369 -5.58 18.51 -15.72
CA LEU A 369 -4.15 18.19 -15.53
C LEU A 369 -3.71 18.45 -14.10
N GLY A 370 -2.59 17.84 -13.71
CA GLY A 370 -1.85 18.17 -12.50
C GLY A 370 -0.49 18.76 -12.85
N ILE A 371 0.04 19.59 -11.97
CA ILE A 371 1.44 20.04 -12.04
C ILE A 371 2.16 19.66 -10.76
N GLY A 372 3.48 19.43 -10.88
CA GLY A 372 4.30 19.11 -9.73
C GLY A 372 5.79 19.03 -10.09
N ILE A 373 6.62 19.01 -9.06
CA ILE A 373 8.07 18.88 -9.18
C ILE A 373 8.46 17.53 -8.60
N LYS A 374 9.33 16.79 -9.30
CA LYS A 374 9.77 15.47 -8.84
C LYS A 374 10.43 15.57 -7.46
N PRO A 375 10.07 14.74 -6.48
CA PRO A 375 10.53 14.88 -5.08
C PRO A 375 12.05 14.98 -4.90
N GLU A 376 12.82 14.22 -5.68
CA GLU A 376 14.29 14.22 -5.58
C GLU A 376 14.93 15.54 -5.99
N ALA A 377 14.19 16.44 -6.67
CA ALA A 377 14.66 17.78 -7.00
C ALA A 377 14.82 18.66 -5.75
N PHE A 378 14.00 18.44 -4.72
CA PHE A 378 13.95 19.30 -3.53
C PHE A 378 15.23 19.29 -2.71
N ASN A 379 16.03 18.24 -2.78
CA ASN A 379 17.34 18.16 -2.10
C ASN A 379 18.45 18.92 -2.82
N ASN A 380 18.22 19.31 -4.10
CA ASN A 380 19.28 19.78 -4.99
C ASN A 380 18.96 21.13 -5.63
N ARG A 381 17.84 21.75 -5.25
CA ARG A 381 17.32 22.94 -5.91
C ARG A 381 16.62 23.87 -4.91
N SER A 382 16.77 25.19 -5.12
CA SER A 382 16.05 26.25 -4.38
C SER A 382 15.11 27.07 -5.26
N GLU A 383 15.41 27.14 -6.58
CA GLU A 383 14.68 27.99 -7.50
C GLU A 383 13.32 27.41 -7.93
N PRO A 384 12.27 28.23 -8.02
CA PRO A 384 10.93 27.81 -8.41
C PRO A 384 10.86 27.39 -9.88
N ILE A 385 9.75 26.73 -10.21
CA ILE A 385 9.41 26.37 -11.60
C ILE A 385 8.06 26.98 -11.97
N ASP A 386 8.04 27.68 -13.09
CA ASP A 386 6.83 28.28 -13.67
C ASP A 386 6.17 27.29 -14.65
N PHE A 387 4.88 27.13 -14.52
CA PHE A 387 4.01 26.35 -15.38
C PHE A 387 2.99 27.25 -16.06
N MET A 388 2.79 27.08 -17.35
CA MET A 388 1.78 27.82 -18.11
C MET A 388 1.09 26.92 -19.10
N VAL A 389 -0.24 27.03 -19.17
CA VAL A 389 -1.05 26.46 -20.27
C VAL A 389 -1.55 27.60 -21.13
N ALA A 390 -1.39 27.46 -22.46
CA ALA A 390 -1.91 28.42 -23.40
C ALA A 390 -2.71 27.75 -24.51
N VAL A 391 -3.75 28.42 -25.01
CA VAL A 391 -4.55 28.03 -26.18
C VAL A 391 -4.38 29.07 -27.27
N ASN A 392 -3.87 28.66 -28.44
CA ASN A 392 -3.54 29.55 -29.55
C ASN A 392 -2.63 30.73 -29.18
N GLY A 393 -1.82 30.57 -28.13
CA GLY A 393 -0.90 31.58 -27.60
C GLY A 393 -1.50 32.40 -26.44
N GLU A 394 -2.79 32.33 -26.18
CA GLU A 394 -3.42 32.99 -25.02
C GLU A 394 -3.22 32.15 -23.77
N PRO A 395 -2.60 32.65 -22.69
CA PRO A 395 -2.44 31.91 -21.46
C PRO A 395 -3.77 31.77 -20.71
N ILE A 396 -4.11 30.53 -20.35
CA ILE A 396 -5.31 30.20 -19.58
C ILE A 396 -4.97 29.69 -18.17
N LEU A 397 -3.71 29.36 -17.90
CA LEU A 397 -3.17 29.04 -16.60
C LEU A 397 -1.75 29.57 -16.48
N ARG A 398 -1.42 30.18 -15.35
CA ARG A 398 -0.05 30.51 -14.94
C ARG A 398 0.09 30.16 -13.47
N GLU A 399 1.07 29.31 -13.16
CA GLU A 399 1.34 28.86 -11.81
C GLU A 399 2.85 28.78 -11.57
N ARG A 400 3.26 29.20 -10.38
CA ARG A 400 4.63 29.08 -9.90
C ARG A 400 4.67 28.09 -8.74
N LEU A 401 5.51 27.07 -8.84
CA LEU A 401 5.75 26.15 -7.75
C LEU A 401 7.09 26.43 -7.09
N GLU A 402 7.02 26.84 -5.84
CA GLU A 402 8.21 27.03 -4.97
C GLU A 402 8.75 25.67 -4.51
N MET A 403 10.03 25.63 -4.13
CA MET A 403 10.67 24.46 -3.53
C MET A 403 10.31 24.35 -2.03
N ALA A 404 9.01 24.33 -1.75
CA ALA A 404 8.45 24.33 -0.41
C ALA A 404 7.87 22.94 -0.02
N PRO A 405 7.95 22.53 1.26
CA PRO A 405 7.52 21.21 1.73
C PRO A 405 6.07 20.85 1.39
N GLU A 406 5.18 21.82 1.33
CA GLU A 406 3.78 21.64 0.95
C GLU A 406 3.61 21.07 -0.46
N ASN A 407 4.50 21.42 -1.40
CA ASN A 407 4.47 20.95 -2.79
C ASN A 407 4.95 19.49 -2.94
N LEU A 408 5.47 18.87 -1.87
CA LEU A 408 5.75 17.44 -1.79
C LEU A 408 4.55 16.61 -1.32
N LYS A 409 3.51 17.22 -0.75
CA LYS A 409 2.36 16.51 -0.18
C LYS A 409 1.35 16.05 -1.24
N GLY A 410 1.40 16.61 -2.44
CA GLY A 410 0.48 16.23 -3.51
C GLY A 410 0.64 17.03 -4.80
N TRP A 411 -0.04 16.55 -5.84
CA TRP A 411 -0.15 17.24 -7.12
C TRP A 411 -1.09 18.45 -6.99
N LYS A 412 -0.72 19.57 -7.62
CA LYS A 412 -1.62 20.72 -7.77
C LYS A 412 -2.47 20.49 -9.02
N GLU A 413 -3.78 20.24 -8.84
CA GLU A 413 -4.69 19.82 -9.91
C GLU A 413 -5.52 21.00 -10.42
N PHE A 414 -5.79 21.00 -11.74
CA PHE A 414 -6.55 22.02 -12.45
C PHE A 414 -7.58 21.40 -13.37
N VAL A 415 -8.71 22.12 -13.50
CA VAL A 415 -9.74 21.90 -14.51
C VAL A 415 -9.94 23.24 -15.23
N LEU A 416 -9.55 23.29 -16.50
CA LEU A 416 -9.55 24.50 -17.31
C LEU A 416 -10.67 24.40 -18.35
N ASP A 417 -11.57 25.38 -18.36
CA ASP A 417 -12.65 25.45 -19.33
C ASP A 417 -12.13 25.82 -20.73
N LEU A 418 -12.43 25.00 -21.74
CA LEU A 418 -12.07 25.20 -23.14
C LEU A 418 -13.27 25.57 -24.00
N SER A 419 -14.42 25.89 -23.42
CA SER A 419 -15.69 26.14 -24.14
C SER A 419 -15.60 27.27 -25.15
N LEU A 420 -14.77 28.27 -24.94
CA LEU A 420 -14.52 29.39 -25.86
C LEU A 420 -13.98 28.95 -27.23
N TRP A 421 -13.36 27.77 -27.29
CA TRP A 421 -12.75 27.21 -28.50
C TRP A 421 -13.48 25.97 -29.01
N SER A 422 -14.67 25.68 -28.50
CA SER A 422 -15.49 24.54 -28.91
C SER A 422 -15.70 24.46 -30.42
N GLY A 423 -15.62 23.27 -30.99
CA GLY A 423 -15.77 23.01 -32.42
C GLY A 423 -14.60 23.47 -33.29
N ARG A 424 -13.53 24.02 -32.70
CA ARG A 424 -12.36 24.55 -33.44
C ARG A 424 -11.14 23.67 -33.31
N SER A 425 -10.27 23.75 -34.31
CA SER A 425 -8.89 23.22 -34.18
C SER A 425 -8.02 24.24 -33.47
N VAL A 426 -7.41 23.84 -32.37
CA VAL A 426 -6.60 24.73 -31.53
C VAL A 426 -5.24 24.14 -31.24
N LYS A 427 -4.28 25.03 -30.96
CA LYS A 427 -2.96 24.67 -30.44
C LYS A 427 -2.99 24.82 -28.93
N ILE A 428 -2.87 23.70 -28.19
CA ILE A 428 -2.67 23.68 -26.75
C ILE A 428 -1.16 23.58 -26.48
N SER A 429 -0.64 24.51 -25.67
CA SER A 429 0.78 24.58 -25.30
C SER A 429 0.93 24.37 -23.80
N LEU A 430 1.74 23.37 -23.41
CA LEU A 430 2.22 23.17 -22.04
C LEU A 430 3.64 23.73 -21.95
N VAL A 431 3.85 24.74 -21.12
CA VAL A 431 5.12 25.47 -21.02
C VAL A 431 5.68 25.35 -19.61
N THR A 432 6.97 25.00 -19.51
CA THR A 432 7.73 25.07 -18.25
C THR A 432 8.93 26.00 -18.39
N ALA A 433 9.11 26.85 -17.38
CA ALA A 433 10.21 27.81 -17.32
C ALA A 433 10.85 27.83 -15.93
N SER A 434 12.12 28.17 -15.85
CA SER A 434 12.84 28.40 -14.59
C SER A 434 14.16 29.14 -14.87
N GLU A 435 14.63 29.91 -13.91
CA GLU A 435 15.90 30.61 -13.98
C GLU A 435 17.11 29.66 -13.88
N ASP A 436 17.01 28.62 -13.01
CA ASP A 436 18.00 27.55 -12.90
C ASP A 436 17.48 26.26 -13.56
N LEU A 437 18.27 25.69 -14.46
CA LEU A 437 17.94 24.46 -15.19
C LEU A 437 18.37 23.20 -14.46
N ARG A 438 19.19 23.28 -13.41
CA ARG A 438 19.68 22.12 -12.68
C ARG A 438 18.54 21.50 -11.87
N TYR A 439 18.36 20.20 -11.98
CA TYR A 439 17.31 19.44 -11.28
C TYR A 439 15.87 19.99 -11.46
N ALA A 440 15.63 20.76 -12.52
CA ALA A 440 14.32 21.32 -12.83
C ALA A 440 13.37 20.26 -13.44
N TRP A 441 13.01 19.27 -12.66
CA TRP A 441 12.19 18.13 -13.08
C TRP A 441 10.70 18.43 -12.91
N ALA A 442 10.19 19.26 -13.78
CA ALA A 442 8.77 19.63 -13.84
C ALA A 442 7.91 18.50 -14.44
N GLY A 443 6.73 18.31 -13.93
CA GLY A 443 5.82 17.27 -14.38
C GLY A 443 4.41 17.77 -14.67
N TRP A 444 3.89 17.42 -15.85
CA TRP A 444 2.48 17.55 -16.24
C TRP A 444 1.79 16.21 -16.04
N ALA A 445 1.00 16.07 -14.99
CA ALA A 445 0.36 14.82 -14.62
C ALA A 445 -0.98 14.64 -15.33
N GLU A 446 -1.19 13.47 -15.95
CA GLU A 446 -2.44 13.04 -16.58
C GLU A 446 -3.13 14.12 -17.43
N PRO A 447 -2.42 14.91 -18.28
CA PRO A 447 -3.06 15.97 -19.05
C PRO A 447 -4.05 15.35 -20.04
N ARG A 448 -5.35 15.68 -19.91
CA ARG A 448 -6.42 15.11 -20.73
C ARG A 448 -7.54 16.10 -20.97
N ILE A 449 -8.04 16.13 -22.17
CA ILE A 449 -9.23 16.88 -22.55
C ILE A 449 -10.44 15.98 -22.34
N ILE A 450 -11.37 16.41 -21.50
CA ILE A 450 -12.62 15.72 -21.19
C ILE A 450 -13.74 16.39 -21.94
N PHE A 451 -14.69 15.62 -22.45
CA PHE A 451 -15.87 16.14 -23.12
C PHE A 451 -17.08 15.25 -22.86
N LYS A 452 -18.27 15.82 -22.81
CA LYS A 452 -19.50 15.05 -22.68
C LYS A 452 -19.82 14.42 -24.03
N SER A 453 -19.74 13.10 -24.11
CA SER A 453 -20.19 12.33 -25.28
C SER A 453 -21.68 12.02 -25.16
N ALA A 454 -22.43 12.16 -26.28
CA ALA A 454 -23.82 11.75 -26.37
C ALA A 454 -24.05 10.24 -26.49
N LYS A 455 -22.98 9.43 -26.53
CA LYS A 455 -23.06 7.97 -26.66
C LYS A 455 -22.40 7.30 -25.46
N ASP A 456 -23.02 6.28 -24.89
CA ASP A 456 -22.44 5.39 -23.89
C ASP A 456 -21.13 4.82 -24.41
N PHE A 457 -20.03 5.20 -23.72
CA PHE A 457 -18.70 4.79 -24.11
C PHE A 457 -18.42 3.38 -23.57
N PHE A 458 -18.50 2.36 -24.44
CA PHE A 458 -18.04 1.02 -24.10
C PHE A 458 -16.52 0.98 -24.07
N ASN A 459 -15.94 0.83 -22.88
CA ASN A 459 -14.51 0.64 -22.70
C ASN A 459 -14.24 -0.78 -22.21
N TRP A 460 -13.59 -1.61 -23.04
CA TRP A 460 -13.26 -2.99 -22.70
C TRP A 460 -12.42 -3.11 -21.43
N ARG A 461 -11.53 -2.14 -21.14
CA ARG A 461 -10.75 -2.07 -19.88
C ARG A 461 -11.68 -1.99 -18.67
N ASN A 462 -12.69 -1.12 -18.73
CA ASN A 462 -13.68 -0.99 -17.67
C ASN A 462 -14.48 -2.27 -17.49
N PHE A 463 -14.82 -2.95 -18.58
CA PHE A 463 -15.51 -4.24 -18.54
C PHE A 463 -14.66 -5.30 -17.83
N VAL A 464 -13.38 -5.45 -18.18
CA VAL A 464 -12.47 -6.41 -17.58
C VAL A 464 -12.29 -6.12 -16.07
N ILE A 465 -12.03 -4.86 -15.69
CA ILE A 465 -11.84 -4.48 -14.29
C ILE A 465 -13.10 -4.80 -13.47
N ARG A 466 -14.28 -4.40 -13.94
CA ARG A 466 -15.55 -4.69 -13.25
C ARG A 466 -15.85 -6.19 -13.16
N SER A 467 -15.48 -6.96 -14.18
CA SER A 467 -15.63 -8.42 -14.15
C SER A 467 -14.74 -9.07 -13.11
N ILE A 468 -13.50 -8.61 -12.99
CA ILE A 468 -12.56 -9.08 -11.95
C ILE A 468 -13.07 -8.68 -10.55
N GLU A 469 -13.49 -7.43 -10.34
CA GLU A 469 -14.06 -6.97 -9.06
C GLU A 469 -15.29 -7.79 -8.67
N THR A 470 -16.11 -8.19 -9.64
CA THR A 470 -17.27 -9.08 -9.40
C THR A 470 -16.84 -10.48 -8.98
N LEU A 471 -15.88 -11.08 -9.71
CA LEU A 471 -15.33 -12.40 -9.39
C LEU A 471 -14.65 -12.44 -8.00
N MET A 472 -14.08 -11.33 -7.58
CA MET A 472 -13.43 -11.17 -6.27
C MET A 472 -14.44 -10.94 -5.12
N GLY A 473 -15.75 -10.82 -5.40
CA GLY A 473 -16.76 -10.48 -4.39
C GLY A 473 -16.67 -9.05 -3.87
N MET A 474 -15.94 -8.17 -4.56
CA MET A 474 -15.64 -6.80 -4.10
C MET A 474 -16.71 -5.76 -4.46
N ARG A 475 -17.85 -6.15 -5.05
CA ARG A 475 -18.94 -5.21 -5.41
C ARG A 475 -19.59 -4.48 -4.23
N GLY A 476 -19.27 -4.83 -2.98
CA GLY A 476 -19.76 -4.19 -1.76
C GLY A 476 -18.84 -3.14 -1.15
N PHE A 477 -17.59 -3.06 -1.55
CA PHE A 477 -16.63 -2.09 -1.01
C PHE A 477 -16.70 -0.77 -1.81
N ARG A 478 -17.74 0.03 -1.53
CA ARG A 478 -17.73 1.44 -1.93
C ARG A 478 -16.83 2.18 -0.93
N HIS A 479 -15.80 2.86 -1.47
CA HIS A 479 -15.16 3.94 -0.72
C HIS A 479 -16.21 4.96 -0.31
N PRO A 480 -16.17 5.47 0.93
CA PRO A 480 -16.88 6.68 1.30
C PRO A 480 -16.35 7.88 0.51
#